data_c0c54c9ccd55491f95158d902f6b6a08
#
_entry.id   c0c54c9ccd55491f95158d902f6b6a08
#
_cell.length_a   1.000
_cell.length_b   1.000
_cell.length_c   1.000
_cell.angle_alpha   90.00
_cell.angle_beta   90.00
_cell.angle_gamma   90.00
#
_symmetry.space_group_name_H-M   'P 1'
#
loop_
_entity.id
_entity.type
_entity.pdbx_description
1 polymer ?
#
loop_
_entity_poly.entity_id
_entity_poly.type
_entity_poly.pdbx_seq_one_letter_code
_entity_poly.pdbx_strand_id
1 'polypeptide(L)'
;TPDAQRDDRKCWPVALIQREEHDGTRRYYIGEEDVRIVSGTVEKDGTFTASAGKEPLSFPRADFGDAAEIILHLLRNEQGEEVEVSEGLEAFLDAVNIYDLESRTDDRTDFSVAFWSADAPLTGFTVRCRLSRMNPLLDGGRTANLKLEQSGVKFAVPTVNKVNALPESPMEVAERMMMIERLGGVLKYSDVADRVFRCNLLMIDLHFPRMLAEMVRLMHLDGITRISELTERIKEMNPLKIKDELINKHRFYEFKMKQFLLALALGMRPAKIYNGTDSAVEGIFLTDGNGQILCYHKSRPQVFADFLYQNTRLEKGAVEKDKYGFLERENGVWYFKLNVKIGLVKR
;
A
#
# COMPACT_ATOMS: atom_id res chain seq x y z
N THR A 1 6.05 7.37 -23.56
CA THR A 1 5.11 7.50 -24.68
C THR A 1 5.64 6.77 -25.88
N PRO A 2 4.80 6.17 -26.69
CA PRO A 2 5.18 5.54 -27.93
C PRO A 2 5.76 6.54 -28.94
N ASP A 3 6.53 6.05 -29.87
CA ASP A 3 7.10 6.79 -30.97
C ASP A 3 6.10 7.77 -31.62
N ALA A 4 6.51 9.01 -31.84
CA ALA A 4 5.72 10.02 -32.51
C ALA A 4 5.37 9.68 -34.00
N GLN A 5 5.93 8.60 -34.53
CA GLN A 5 5.64 8.08 -35.89
C GLN A 5 4.50 7.05 -35.93
N ARG A 6 3.88 6.75 -34.78
CA ARG A 6 2.77 5.81 -34.72
C ARG A 6 1.45 6.53 -34.95
N ASP A 7 0.50 5.84 -35.59
CA ASP A 7 -0.90 6.19 -35.65
C ASP A 7 -1.41 6.57 -34.25
N ASP A 8 -2.19 7.66 -34.12
CA ASP A 8 -2.68 8.22 -32.85
C ASP A 8 -3.31 7.16 -31.94
N ARG A 9 -4.05 6.19 -32.46
CA ARG A 9 -4.62 5.09 -31.70
C ARG A 9 -3.56 4.16 -31.09
N LYS A 10 -2.40 4.04 -31.73
CA LYS A 10 -1.26 3.29 -31.21
C LYS A 10 -0.46 4.11 -30.24
N CYS A 11 -0.46 5.43 -30.37
CA CYS A 11 0.18 6.35 -29.44
C CYS A 11 -0.64 6.56 -28.17
N TRP A 12 -1.97 6.53 -28.31
CA TRP A 12 -2.93 6.67 -27.20
C TRP A 12 -3.79 5.42 -27.12
N PRO A 13 -3.28 4.34 -26.51
CA PRO A 13 -4.03 3.10 -26.40
C PRO A 13 -5.24 3.19 -25.48
N VAL A 14 -5.35 4.28 -24.70
CA VAL A 14 -6.44 4.51 -23.74
C VAL A 14 -7.64 5.07 -24.47
N ALA A 15 -8.76 4.35 -24.43
CA ALA A 15 -10.04 4.76 -24.99
C ALA A 15 -10.85 5.64 -24.04
N LEU A 16 -10.85 5.27 -22.74
CA LEU A 16 -11.49 6.05 -21.70
C LEU A 16 -10.86 5.74 -20.33
N ILE A 17 -11.07 6.67 -19.40
CA ILE A 17 -10.79 6.48 -17.97
C ILE A 17 -12.13 6.52 -17.24
N GLN A 18 -12.37 5.54 -16.37
CA GLN A 18 -13.53 5.47 -15.51
C GLN A 18 -13.12 5.70 -14.07
N ARG A 19 -13.91 6.50 -13.35
CA ARG A 19 -13.86 6.61 -11.89
C ARG A 19 -15.22 6.29 -11.29
N GLU A 20 -15.21 5.72 -10.11
CA GLU A 20 -16.43 5.48 -9.33
C GLU A 20 -16.28 6.15 -7.97
N GLU A 21 -17.27 6.96 -7.63
CA GLU A 21 -17.32 7.72 -6.40
C GLU A 21 -18.02 6.95 -5.28
N HIS A 22 -17.88 7.44 -4.07
CA HIS A 22 -18.42 6.80 -2.86
C HIS A 22 -19.94 6.60 -2.90
N ASP A 23 -20.66 7.53 -3.54
CA ASP A 23 -22.11 7.49 -3.73
C ASP A 23 -22.58 6.54 -4.85
N GLY A 24 -21.63 5.88 -5.55
CA GLY A 24 -21.90 5.01 -6.69
C GLY A 24 -22.00 5.75 -8.03
N THR A 25 -21.76 7.07 -8.05
CA THR A 25 -21.67 7.82 -9.31
C THR A 25 -20.44 7.37 -10.07
N ARG A 26 -20.60 7.06 -11.35
CA ARG A 26 -19.49 6.77 -12.27
C ARG A 26 -19.27 7.95 -13.20
N ARG A 27 -18.00 8.28 -13.41
CA ARG A 27 -17.57 9.30 -14.37
C ARG A 27 -16.65 8.67 -15.39
N TYR A 28 -16.88 9.05 -16.64
CA TYR A 28 -16.12 8.59 -17.79
C TYR A 28 -15.43 9.80 -18.42
N TYR A 29 -14.11 9.73 -18.54
CA TYR A 29 -13.27 10.73 -19.20
C TYR A 29 -12.88 10.16 -20.56
N ILE A 30 -13.42 10.76 -21.64
CA ILE A 30 -13.31 10.26 -23.00
C ILE A 30 -12.78 11.38 -23.88
N GLY A 31 -11.75 11.13 -24.68
CA GLY A 31 -11.38 12.08 -25.68
C GLY A 31 -9.95 12.01 -26.18
N GLU A 32 -9.70 12.68 -27.28
CA GLU A 32 -8.40 12.80 -27.93
C GLU A 32 -7.87 14.23 -27.80
N GLU A 33 -8.54 15.22 -28.35
CA GLU A 33 -8.17 16.66 -28.24
C GLU A 33 -8.89 17.31 -27.07
N ASP A 34 -10.20 17.07 -26.94
CA ASP A 34 -11.01 17.50 -25.82
C ASP A 34 -11.42 16.31 -24.97
N VAL A 35 -11.31 16.47 -23.65
CA VAL A 35 -11.78 15.47 -22.69
C VAL A 35 -13.23 15.77 -22.36
N ARG A 36 -14.12 14.86 -22.74
CA ARG A 36 -15.53 14.89 -22.35
C ARG A 36 -15.75 14.09 -21.09
N ILE A 37 -16.46 14.67 -20.13
CA ILE A 37 -16.79 14.06 -18.86
C ILE A 37 -18.29 13.75 -18.85
N VAL A 38 -18.63 12.46 -18.76
CA VAL A 38 -20.02 11.98 -18.67
C VAL A 38 -20.20 11.35 -17.29
N SER A 39 -21.22 11.80 -16.56
CA SER A 39 -21.57 11.27 -15.25
C SER A 39 -22.86 10.47 -15.33
N GLY A 40 -22.94 9.40 -14.54
CA GLY A 40 -24.12 8.57 -14.48
C GLY A 40 -24.01 7.48 -13.42
N THR A 41 -25.03 6.65 -13.34
CA THR A 41 -25.08 5.49 -12.47
C THR A 41 -25.08 4.20 -13.29
N VAL A 42 -24.60 3.11 -12.70
CA VAL A 42 -24.72 1.78 -13.32
C VAL A 42 -25.76 0.98 -12.56
N GLU A 43 -26.75 0.54 -13.29
CA GLU A 43 -27.80 -0.32 -12.77
C GLU A 43 -27.26 -1.72 -12.41
N LYS A 44 -28.03 -2.50 -11.67
CA LYS A 44 -27.62 -3.83 -11.23
C LYS A 44 -27.34 -4.82 -12.38
N ASP A 45 -27.93 -4.58 -13.54
CA ASP A 45 -27.71 -5.36 -14.77
C ASP A 45 -26.50 -4.90 -15.59
N GLY A 46 -25.76 -3.89 -15.11
CA GLY A 46 -24.60 -3.32 -15.79
C GLY A 46 -24.92 -2.20 -16.79
N THR A 47 -26.17 -1.83 -16.95
CA THR A 47 -26.58 -0.74 -17.85
C THR A 47 -26.16 0.62 -17.26
N PHE A 48 -25.44 1.44 -18.04
CA PHE A 48 -25.08 2.79 -17.66
C PHE A 48 -26.23 3.75 -18.01
N THR A 49 -26.70 4.49 -17.03
CA THR A 49 -27.68 5.53 -17.18
C THR A 49 -27.03 6.89 -16.88
N ALA A 50 -26.91 7.74 -17.90
CA ALA A 50 -26.39 9.08 -17.72
C ALA A 50 -27.29 9.90 -16.79
N SER A 51 -26.68 10.77 -15.96
CA SER A 51 -27.41 11.64 -15.04
C SER A 51 -28.35 12.56 -15.83
N ALA A 52 -29.65 12.46 -15.57
CA ALA A 52 -30.64 13.26 -16.26
C ALA A 52 -30.39 14.76 -16.02
N GLY A 53 -30.43 15.54 -17.09
CA GLY A 53 -30.30 16.99 -17.04
C GLY A 53 -28.87 17.54 -16.87
N LYS A 54 -27.85 16.70 -16.89
CA LYS A 54 -26.44 17.14 -16.96
C LYS A 54 -25.90 16.86 -18.35
N GLU A 55 -25.65 17.94 -19.13
CA GLU A 55 -24.91 17.82 -20.36
C GLU A 55 -23.46 17.37 -20.08
N PRO A 56 -22.84 16.60 -20.98
CA PRO A 56 -21.43 16.28 -20.88
C PRO A 56 -20.59 17.55 -20.82
N LEU A 57 -19.70 17.63 -19.84
CA LEU A 57 -18.71 18.70 -19.78
C LEU A 57 -17.60 18.39 -20.80
N SER A 58 -17.02 19.41 -21.38
CA SER A 58 -15.90 19.28 -22.32
C SER A 58 -14.82 20.29 -21.98
N PHE A 59 -13.59 19.81 -21.85
CA PHE A 59 -12.42 20.63 -21.55
C PHE A 59 -11.28 20.28 -22.50
N PRO A 60 -10.51 21.28 -22.99
CA PRO A 60 -9.28 21.01 -23.74
C PRO A 60 -8.34 20.09 -22.92
N ARG A 61 -7.75 19.11 -23.58
CA ARG A 61 -6.77 18.25 -22.92
C ARG A 61 -5.56 19.03 -22.37
N ALA A 62 -5.22 20.14 -23.00
CA ALA A 62 -4.16 21.04 -22.55
C ALA A 62 -4.39 21.53 -21.12
N ASP A 63 -5.63 21.85 -20.73
CA ASP A 63 -5.97 22.35 -19.39
C ASP A 63 -5.62 21.35 -18.30
N PHE A 64 -5.77 20.02 -18.58
CA PHE A 64 -5.31 18.96 -17.65
C PHE A 64 -3.79 18.91 -17.54
N GLY A 65 -3.07 19.18 -18.65
CA GLY A 65 -1.62 19.27 -18.67
C GLY A 65 -1.11 20.43 -17.81
N ASP A 66 -1.67 21.60 -18.02
CA ASP A 66 -1.33 22.82 -17.28
C ASP A 66 -1.64 22.67 -15.78
N ALA A 67 -2.81 22.14 -15.45
CA ALA A 67 -3.17 21.85 -14.06
C ALA A 67 -2.19 20.84 -13.42
N ALA A 68 -1.82 19.79 -14.13
CA ALA A 68 -0.87 18.80 -13.63
C ALA A 68 0.53 19.39 -13.39
N GLU A 69 1.01 20.29 -14.25
CA GLU A 69 2.28 20.99 -14.05
C GLU A 69 2.26 21.93 -12.84
N ILE A 70 1.17 22.66 -12.63
CA ILE A 70 0.99 23.53 -11.47
C ILE A 70 0.99 22.67 -10.19
N ILE A 71 0.21 21.60 -10.15
CA ILE A 71 0.15 20.70 -8.99
C ILE A 71 1.55 20.10 -8.70
N LEU A 72 2.26 19.64 -9.72
CA LEU A 72 3.60 19.10 -9.57
C LEU A 72 4.57 20.13 -8.99
N HIS A 73 4.49 21.38 -9.45
CA HIS A 73 5.30 22.47 -8.93
C HIS A 73 5.00 22.75 -7.46
N LEU A 74 3.73 22.80 -7.07
CA LEU A 74 3.29 22.99 -5.70
C LEU A 74 3.80 21.84 -4.79
N LEU A 75 3.59 20.59 -5.19
CA LEU A 75 4.03 19.42 -4.43
C LEU A 75 5.56 19.33 -4.25
N ARG A 76 6.34 19.94 -5.15
CA ARG A 76 7.80 20.00 -5.03
C ARG A 76 8.27 21.06 -4.04
N ASN A 77 7.58 22.18 -4.00
CA ASN A 77 8.04 23.37 -3.27
C ASN A 77 7.45 23.47 -1.86
N GLU A 78 6.31 22.84 -1.61
CA GLU A 78 5.67 22.87 -0.31
C GLU A 78 6.06 21.69 0.57
N GLN A 79 6.41 21.98 1.82
CA GLN A 79 6.80 20.99 2.83
C GLN A 79 5.68 20.66 3.82
N GLY A 80 4.50 21.26 3.65
CA GLY A 80 3.33 21.07 4.52
C GLY A 80 2.57 19.76 4.28
N GLU A 81 1.60 19.49 5.14
CA GLU A 81 0.62 18.40 4.95
C GLU A 81 -0.51 18.86 4.03
N GLU A 82 -0.78 20.16 3.99
CA GLU A 82 -1.76 20.81 3.15
C GLU A 82 -1.05 21.71 2.13
N VAL A 83 -1.55 21.70 0.90
CA VAL A 83 -1.03 22.49 -0.22
C VAL A 83 -2.10 23.47 -0.60
N GLU A 84 -1.80 24.78 -0.48
CA GLU A 84 -2.71 25.83 -0.96
C GLU A 84 -2.70 25.86 -2.50
N VAL A 85 -3.87 25.71 -3.09
CA VAL A 85 -4.08 25.83 -4.54
C VAL A 85 -4.66 27.21 -4.88
N SER A 86 -4.37 27.70 -6.07
CA SER A 86 -5.00 28.94 -6.55
C SER A 86 -6.49 28.72 -6.80
N GLU A 87 -7.30 29.77 -6.61
CA GLU A 87 -8.75 29.73 -6.84
C GLU A 87 -9.12 29.22 -8.25
N GLY A 88 -8.33 29.55 -9.27
CA GLY A 88 -8.53 29.07 -10.64
C GLY A 88 -8.25 27.58 -10.81
N LEU A 89 -7.20 27.04 -10.14
CA LEU A 89 -6.90 25.62 -10.15
C LEU A 89 -7.97 24.83 -9.37
N GLU A 90 -8.38 25.34 -8.22
CA GLU A 90 -9.45 24.73 -7.41
C GLU A 90 -10.74 24.63 -8.23
N ALA A 91 -11.17 25.74 -8.85
CA ALA A 91 -12.36 25.75 -9.70
C ALA A 91 -12.28 24.78 -10.88
N PHE A 92 -11.10 24.62 -11.49
CA PHE A 92 -10.91 23.62 -12.54
C PHE A 92 -11.01 22.19 -11.99
N LEU A 93 -10.34 21.88 -10.87
CA LEU A 93 -10.37 20.56 -10.25
C LEU A 93 -11.78 20.17 -9.81
N ASP A 94 -12.54 21.12 -9.28
CA ASP A 94 -13.95 20.92 -8.94
C ASP A 94 -14.81 20.65 -10.18
N ALA A 95 -14.63 21.46 -11.25
CA ALA A 95 -15.38 21.31 -12.48
C ALA A 95 -15.14 19.95 -13.14
N VAL A 96 -13.90 19.44 -13.12
CA VAL A 96 -13.56 18.11 -13.64
C VAL A 96 -13.74 17.00 -12.60
N ASN A 97 -14.13 17.35 -11.39
CA ASN A 97 -14.33 16.45 -10.24
C ASN A 97 -13.11 15.59 -9.92
N ILE A 98 -11.95 16.23 -9.79
CA ILE A 98 -10.69 15.58 -9.38
C ILE A 98 -10.28 16.02 -7.96
N TYR A 99 -10.96 16.99 -7.35
CA TYR A 99 -10.61 17.58 -6.07
C TYR A 99 -10.81 16.61 -4.92
N ASP A 100 -11.89 15.84 -4.90
CA ASP A 100 -12.18 14.85 -3.87
C ASP A 100 -12.11 13.44 -4.45
N LEU A 101 -10.94 12.81 -4.31
CA LEU A 101 -10.63 11.50 -4.86
C LEU A 101 -10.73 10.40 -3.79
N GLU A 102 -11.85 10.27 -3.13
CA GLU A 102 -12.10 9.09 -2.31
C GLU A 102 -12.42 7.87 -3.17
N SER A 103 -11.54 6.86 -3.13
CA SER A 103 -11.85 5.56 -3.70
C SER A 103 -12.86 4.82 -2.83
N ARG A 104 -13.76 4.03 -3.42
CA ARG A 104 -14.66 3.16 -2.66
C ARG A 104 -13.87 2.28 -1.69
N THR A 105 -14.40 2.09 -0.48
CA THR A 105 -13.79 1.23 0.54
C THR A 105 -13.64 -0.22 0.09
N ASP A 106 -14.50 -0.69 -0.83
CA ASP A 106 -14.50 -2.06 -1.34
C ASP A 106 -13.60 -2.28 -2.54
N ASP A 107 -13.40 -1.23 -3.33
CA ASP A 107 -12.53 -1.23 -4.50
C ASP A 107 -11.36 -0.28 -4.25
N ARG A 108 -10.13 -0.76 -4.39
CA ARG A 108 -8.93 0.07 -4.23
C ARG A 108 -8.49 0.76 -5.52
N THR A 109 -9.24 0.63 -6.57
CA THR A 109 -8.95 1.35 -7.80
C THR A 109 -9.23 2.82 -7.63
N ASP A 110 -8.22 3.66 -7.86
CA ASP A 110 -8.40 5.10 -7.96
C ASP A 110 -9.06 5.45 -9.29
N PHE A 111 -8.77 4.65 -10.33
CA PHE A 111 -9.45 4.71 -11.63
C PHE A 111 -9.27 3.38 -12.41
N SER A 112 -10.13 3.19 -13.41
CA SER A 112 -10.01 2.09 -14.37
C SER A 112 -9.84 2.63 -15.79
N VAL A 113 -9.12 1.88 -16.61
CA VAL A 113 -8.79 2.25 -17.99
C VAL A 113 -9.38 1.23 -18.95
N ALA A 114 -10.08 1.67 -19.98
CA ALA A 114 -10.35 0.86 -21.16
C ALA A 114 -9.35 1.22 -22.26
N PHE A 115 -8.84 0.17 -22.91
CA PHE A 115 -7.96 0.32 -24.06
C PHE A 115 -8.75 0.19 -25.35
N TRP A 116 -8.20 0.67 -26.48
CA TRP A 116 -8.84 0.58 -27.80
C TRP A 116 -9.05 -0.85 -28.34
N SER A 117 -8.66 -1.85 -27.60
CA SER A 117 -8.96 -3.24 -27.94
C SER A 117 -10.39 -3.57 -27.51
N ALA A 118 -11.21 -4.00 -28.45
CA ALA A 118 -12.64 -4.29 -28.22
C ALA A 118 -12.89 -5.37 -27.16
N ASP A 119 -11.92 -6.25 -26.94
CA ASP A 119 -12.02 -7.40 -26.01
C ASP A 119 -11.25 -7.15 -24.68
N ALA A 120 -10.64 -5.97 -24.50
CA ALA A 120 -9.91 -5.68 -23.28
C ALA A 120 -10.88 -5.25 -22.17
N PRO A 121 -10.91 -5.96 -21.02
CA PRO A 121 -11.70 -5.52 -19.89
C PRO A 121 -11.16 -4.21 -19.32
N LEU A 122 -12.00 -3.51 -18.56
CA LEU A 122 -11.56 -2.39 -17.75
C LEU A 122 -10.44 -2.86 -16.79
N THR A 123 -9.31 -2.15 -16.83
CA THR A 123 -8.14 -2.44 -16.01
C THR A 123 -8.04 -1.42 -14.89
N GLY A 124 -8.13 -1.86 -13.65
CA GLY A 124 -8.09 -1.01 -12.47
C GLY A 124 -6.67 -0.68 -12.03
N PHE A 125 -6.45 0.58 -11.67
CA PHE A 125 -5.17 1.08 -11.19
C PHE A 125 -5.31 1.86 -9.90
N THR A 126 -4.25 1.84 -9.09
CA THR A 126 -4.05 2.79 -8.00
C THR A 126 -2.98 3.81 -8.37
N VAL A 127 -3.11 5.01 -7.85
CA VAL A 127 -2.14 6.09 -8.02
C VAL A 127 -1.24 6.17 -6.79
N ARG A 128 0.06 6.36 -7.01
CA ARG A 128 1.04 6.60 -5.95
C ARG A 128 1.94 7.75 -6.34
N CYS A 129 2.21 8.64 -5.39
CA CYS A 129 3.10 9.78 -5.60
C CYS A 129 4.31 9.66 -4.68
N ARG A 130 5.52 9.65 -5.25
CA ARG A 130 6.77 9.56 -4.47
C ARG A 130 7.12 10.85 -3.73
N LEU A 131 6.46 11.94 -4.03
CA LEU A 131 6.59 13.20 -3.30
C LEU A 131 5.82 13.18 -1.97
N SER A 132 4.73 12.42 -1.89
CA SER A 132 3.91 12.34 -0.69
C SER A 132 4.68 11.71 0.48
N ARG A 133 4.48 12.27 1.68
CA ARG A 133 4.98 11.68 2.93
C ARG A 133 4.23 10.41 3.30
N MET A 134 2.95 10.35 2.96
CA MET A 134 2.07 9.21 3.22
C MET A 134 1.83 8.45 1.91
N ASN A 135 2.54 7.36 1.72
CA ASN A 135 2.38 6.50 0.55
C ASN A 135 2.37 5.03 0.96
N PRO A 136 1.40 4.64 1.83
CA PRO A 136 1.37 3.29 2.37
C PRO A 136 0.96 2.28 1.30
N LEU A 137 1.74 1.23 1.18
CA LEU A 137 1.34 0.00 0.50
C LEU A 137 0.51 -0.88 1.43
N LEU A 138 0.85 -0.88 2.72
CA LEU A 138 0.14 -1.53 3.79
C LEU A 138 0.04 -0.60 5.00
N ASP A 139 -1.18 -0.25 5.41
CA ASP A 139 -1.49 0.41 6.67
C ASP A 139 -2.81 -0.18 7.19
N GLY A 140 -2.70 -1.25 7.96
CA GLY A 140 -3.86 -1.99 8.48
C GLY A 140 -4.23 -1.63 9.92
N GLY A 141 -3.55 -0.68 10.53
CA GLY A 141 -3.76 -0.37 11.94
C GLY A 141 -3.66 -1.63 12.80
N ARG A 142 -4.58 -1.82 13.73
CA ARG A 142 -4.61 -2.97 14.66
C ARG A 142 -4.71 -4.33 13.97
N THR A 143 -5.30 -4.42 12.79
CA THR A 143 -5.46 -5.68 12.06
C THR A 143 -4.13 -6.19 11.50
N ALA A 144 -3.13 -5.32 11.37
CA ALA A 144 -1.79 -5.68 10.92
C ALA A 144 -0.82 -6.04 12.07
N ASN A 145 -1.32 -6.33 13.27
CA ASN A 145 -0.48 -6.68 14.41
C ASN A 145 -0.09 -8.17 14.41
N LEU A 146 1.19 -8.40 14.68
CA LEU A 146 1.79 -9.72 14.91
C LEU A 146 1.98 -9.92 16.41
N LYS A 147 1.72 -11.11 16.91
CA LYS A 147 1.82 -11.46 18.33
C LYS A 147 3.12 -12.22 18.63
N LEU A 148 3.87 -11.71 19.57
CA LEU A 148 5.04 -12.39 20.16
C LEU A 148 4.66 -12.82 21.58
N GLU A 149 4.72 -14.10 21.84
CA GLU A 149 4.51 -14.66 23.18
C GLU A 149 5.73 -14.40 24.06
N GLN A 150 5.48 -13.87 25.27
CA GLN A 150 6.50 -13.73 26.29
C GLN A 150 6.69 -15.06 27.01
N SER A 151 7.90 -15.57 26.95
CA SER A 151 8.36 -16.82 27.56
C SER A 151 9.65 -16.59 28.34
N GLY A 152 10.30 -17.65 28.82
CA GLY A 152 11.45 -17.53 29.72
C GLY A 152 11.00 -17.28 31.16
N VAL A 153 11.51 -16.21 31.78
CA VAL A 153 11.07 -15.81 33.14
C VAL A 153 9.60 -15.37 33.08
N LYS A 154 8.79 -15.92 33.96
CA LYS A 154 7.36 -15.61 34.04
C LYS A 154 7.16 -14.23 34.68
N PHE A 155 6.57 -13.31 33.95
CA PHE A 155 6.35 -11.94 34.44
C PHE A 155 5.07 -11.86 35.29
N ALA A 156 5.23 -11.24 36.47
CA ALA A 156 4.11 -10.79 37.28
C ALA A 156 3.56 -9.46 36.77
N VAL A 157 2.31 -9.13 37.12
CA VAL A 157 1.66 -7.87 36.71
C VAL A 157 2.51 -6.61 37.01
N PRO A 158 3.16 -6.46 38.21
CA PRO A 158 4.00 -5.30 38.47
C PRO A 158 5.19 -5.16 37.51
N THR A 159 5.78 -6.28 37.10
CA THR A 159 6.89 -6.31 36.12
C THR A 159 6.40 -5.83 34.74
N VAL A 160 5.25 -6.32 34.31
CA VAL A 160 4.63 -5.89 33.04
C VAL A 160 4.27 -4.42 33.08
N ASN A 161 3.66 -3.94 34.16
CA ASN A 161 3.35 -2.51 34.30
C ASN A 161 4.61 -1.64 34.21
N LYS A 162 5.73 -2.09 34.79
CA LYS A 162 7.01 -1.38 34.70
C LYS A 162 7.55 -1.33 33.27
N VAL A 163 7.41 -2.40 32.48
CA VAL A 163 7.80 -2.43 31.07
C VAL A 163 6.90 -1.50 30.25
N ASN A 164 5.59 -1.59 30.44
CA ASN A 164 4.62 -0.80 29.68
C ASN A 164 4.66 0.70 30.03
N ALA A 165 5.12 1.06 31.24
CA ALA A 165 5.23 2.45 31.71
C ALA A 165 6.51 3.16 31.22
N LEU A 166 7.32 2.53 30.37
CA LEU A 166 8.42 3.25 29.72
C LEU A 166 7.89 4.45 28.93
N PRO A 167 8.56 5.62 29.03
CA PRO A 167 8.08 6.83 28.41
C PRO A 167 7.99 6.72 26.90
N GLU A 168 7.08 7.48 26.32
CA GLU A 168 6.96 7.62 24.88
C GLU A 168 8.25 8.18 24.27
N SER A 169 8.77 7.50 23.28
CA SER A 169 9.95 7.90 22.53
C SER A 169 9.94 7.27 21.14
N PRO A 170 10.69 7.79 20.18
CA PRO A 170 10.84 7.11 18.87
C PRO A 170 11.41 5.69 18.96
N MET A 171 12.00 5.33 20.12
CA MET A 171 12.59 4.02 20.39
C MET A 171 11.81 3.20 21.42
N GLU A 172 10.66 3.66 21.91
CA GLU A 172 9.92 3.06 23.03
C GLU A 172 9.63 1.55 22.83
N VAL A 173 9.29 1.13 21.61
CA VAL A 173 9.03 -0.29 21.31
C VAL A 173 10.31 -1.11 21.45
N ALA A 174 11.44 -0.62 20.95
CA ALA A 174 12.74 -1.26 21.10
C ALA A 174 13.18 -1.30 22.57
N GLU A 175 13.00 -0.20 23.30
CA GLU A 175 13.35 -0.10 24.72
C GLU A 175 12.56 -1.09 25.57
N ARG A 176 11.25 -1.23 25.30
CA ARG A 176 10.40 -2.24 25.95
C ARG A 176 10.85 -3.67 25.61
N MET A 177 11.18 -3.99 24.36
CA MET A 177 11.74 -5.29 23.99
C MET A 177 13.07 -5.59 24.70
N MET A 178 14.00 -4.63 24.69
CA MET A 178 15.28 -4.77 25.40
C MET A 178 15.10 -4.92 26.91
N MET A 179 14.14 -4.22 27.49
CA MET A 179 13.84 -4.35 28.92
C MET A 179 13.28 -5.75 29.24
N ILE A 180 12.40 -6.29 28.39
CA ILE A 180 11.88 -7.67 28.54
C ILE A 180 13.05 -8.67 28.54
N GLU A 181 13.98 -8.53 27.61
CA GLU A 181 15.17 -9.40 27.51
C GLU A 181 16.08 -9.28 28.74
N ARG A 182 16.35 -8.07 29.22
CA ARG A 182 17.14 -7.80 30.44
C ARG A 182 16.53 -8.43 31.70
N LEU A 183 15.20 -8.53 31.72
CA LEU A 183 14.47 -9.18 32.80
C LEU A 183 14.38 -10.71 32.66
N GLY A 184 15.06 -11.29 31.66
CA GLY A 184 15.08 -12.73 31.39
C GLY A 184 13.86 -13.25 30.63
N GLY A 185 13.04 -12.35 30.10
CA GLY A 185 11.94 -12.68 29.19
C GLY A 185 12.46 -12.94 27.77
N VAL A 186 11.73 -13.77 27.04
CA VAL A 186 12.02 -14.09 25.64
C VAL A 186 10.75 -13.86 24.83
N LEU A 187 10.84 -13.10 23.77
CA LEU A 187 9.74 -12.86 22.85
C LEU A 187 9.86 -13.80 21.64
N LYS A 188 8.87 -14.65 21.44
CA LYS A 188 8.81 -15.59 20.30
C LYS A 188 7.55 -15.34 19.49
N TYR A 189 7.68 -15.33 18.15
CA TYR A 189 6.51 -15.29 17.29
C TYR A 189 5.52 -16.40 17.67
N SER A 190 4.27 -16.05 17.85
CA SER A 190 3.18 -16.96 18.21
C SER A 190 2.06 -16.95 17.16
N ASP A 191 1.52 -15.77 16.83
CA ASP A 191 0.38 -15.67 15.92
C ASP A 191 0.27 -14.28 15.28
N VAL A 192 -0.76 -14.08 14.46
CA VAL A 192 -1.23 -12.79 13.94
C VAL A 192 -2.50 -12.40 14.69
N ALA A 193 -2.64 -11.11 15.05
CA ALA A 193 -3.76 -10.65 15.86
C ALA A 193 -5.11 -10.81 15.13
N ASP A 194 -5.13 -10.51 13.86
CA ASP A 194 -6.32 -10.63 13.01
C ASP A 194 -6.33 -11.95 12.24
N ARG A 195 -7.50 -12.65 12.27
CA ARG A 195 -7.64 -13.97 11.64
C ARG A 195 -7.57 -13.90 10.11
N VAL A 196 -8.13 -12.85 9.51
CA VAL A 196 -8.14 -12.69 8.05
C VAL A 196 -6.74 -12.40 7.57
N PHE A 197 -6.03 -11.47 8.23
CA PHE A 197 -4.64 -11.17 7.90
C PHE A 197 -3.73 -12.39 8.06
N ARG A 198 -3.94 -13.17 9.13
CA ARG A 198 -3.24 -14.44 9.30
C ARG A 198 -3.40 -15.36 8.08
N CYS A 199 -4.65 -15.58 7.65
CA CYS A 199 -4.91 -16.42 6.49
C CYS A 199 -4.27 -15.86 5.21
N ASN A 200 -4.36 -14.55 4.98
CA ASN A 200 -3.73 -13.91 3.83
C ASN A 200 -2.20 -14.09 3.82
N LEU A 201 -1.54 -13.98 4.97
CA LEU A 201 -0.10 -14.22 5.09
C LEU A 201 0.27 -15.70 4.87
N LEU A 202 -0.55 -16.63 5.39
CA LEU A 202 -0.36 -18.07 5.19
C LEU A 202 -0.51 -18.48 3.73
N MET A 203 -1.31 -17.77 2.93
CA MET A 203 -1.41 -17.99 1.47
C MET A 203 -0.11 -17.64 0.74
N ILE A 204 0.73 -16.76 1.29
CA ILE A 204 2.07 -16.49 0.76
C ILE A 204 3.02 -17.66 1.10
N ASP A 205 3.08 -18.03 2.38
CA ASP A 205 3.85 -19.18 2.89
C ASP A 205 3.53 -19.44 4.37
N LEU A 206 3.58 -20.70 4.81
CA LEU A 206 3.32 -21.08 6.20
C LEU A 206 4.29 -20.42 7.20
N HIS A 207 5.52 -20.13 6.77
CA HIS A 207 6.54 -19.49 7.60
C HIS A 207 6.56 -17.96 7.45
N PHE A 208 5.80 -17.42 6.49
CA PHE A 208 5.85 -16.01 6.15
C PHE A 208 5.47 -15.07 7.32
N PRO A 209 4.43 -15.36 8.13
CA PRO A 209 4.10 -14.50 9.26
C PRO A 209 5.25 -14.38 10.27
N ARG A 210 5.98 -15.49 10.52
CA ARG A 210 7.14 -15.49 11.39
C ARG A 210 8.31 -14.71 10.79
N MET A 211 8.57 -14.87 9.48
CA MET A 211 9.56 -14.08 8.78
C MET A 211 9.28 -12.58 8.93
N LEU A 212 8.04 -12.18 8.70
CA LEU A 212 7.61 -10.79 8.79
C LEU A 212 7.76 -10.23 10.22
N ALA A 213 7.45 -11.04 11.24
CA ALA A 213 7.63 -10.67 12.65
C ALA A 213 9.10 -10.39 12.99
N GLU A 214 10.02 -11.23 12.51
CA GLU A 214 11.46 -11.00 12.71
C GLU A 214 11.95 -9.74 11.95
N MET A 215 11.45 -9.48 10.75
CA MET A 215 11.77 -8.25 10.02
C MET A 215 11.32 -7.00 10.78
N VAL A 216 10.08 -6.99 11.30
CA VAL A 216 9.57 -5.87 12.10
C VAL A 216 10.36 -5.71 13.40
N ARG A 217 10.75 -6.81 14.03
CA ARG A 217 11.63 -6.78 15.21
C ARG A 217 12.97 -6.14 14.91
N LEU A 218 13.63 -6.51 13.82
CA LEU A 218 14.89 -5.92 13.37
C LEU A 218 14.74 -4.43 13.03
N MET A 219 13.62 -4.03 12.41
CA MET A 219 13.35 -2.62 12.15
C MET A 219 13.37 -1.82 13.45
N HIS A 220 12.74 -2.31 14.51
CA HIS A 220 12.73 -1.59 15.79
C HIS A 220 14.09 -1.62 16.50
N LEU A 221 14.79 -2.75 16.52
CA LEU A 221 16.04 -2.93 17.28
C LEU A 221 17.26 -2.35 16.56
N ASP A 222 17.40 -2.61 15.25
CA ASP A 222 18.58 -2.26 14.47
C ASP A 222 18.37 -1.01 13.61
N GLY A 223 17.14 -0.50 13.52
CA GLY A 223 16.80 0.68 12.71
C GLY A 223 16.81 0.43 11.20
N ILE A 224 16.95 -0.81 10.75
CA ILE A 224 16.93 -1.16 9.33
C ILE A 224 15.49 -1.08 8.84
N THR A 225 15.22 -0.26 7.83
CA THR A 225 13.85 -0.07 7.33
C THR A 225 13.61 -0.61 5.92
N ARG A 226 14.61 -0.59 5.04
CA ARG A 226 14.46 -1.07 3.66
C ARG A 226 14.17 -2.56 3.62
N ILE A 227 13.13 -2.94 2.87
CA ILE A 227 12.69 -4.34 2.76
C ILE A 227 13.80 -5.22 2.20
N SER A 228 14.55 -4.75 1.20
CA SER A 228 15.67 -5.50 0.61
C SER A 228 16.79 -5.77 1.61
N GLU A 229 17.17 -4.77 2.41
CA GLU A 229 18.21 -4.90 3.45
C GLU A 229 17.76 -5.82 4.59
N LEU A 230 16.50 -5.66 5.05
CA LEU A 230 15.91 -6.56 6.05
C LEU A 230 15.85 -8.00 5.56
N THR A 231 15.52 -8.20 4.28
CA THR A 231 15.46 -9.56 3.70
C THR A 231 16.84 -10.22 3.68
N GLU A 232 17.90 -9.49 3.32
CA GLU A 232 19.26 -10.03 3.38
C GLU A 232 19.68 -10.33 4.83
N ARG A 233 19.32 -9.46 5.78
CA ARG A 233 19.60 -9.69 7.19
C ARG A 233 18.90 -10.94 7.73
N ILE A 234 17.62 -11.14 7.38
CA ILE A 234 16.86 -12.36 7.72
C ILE A 234 17.47 -13.60 7.07
N LYS A 235 17.93 -13.50 5.84
CA LYS A 235 18.63 -14.58 5.13
C LYS A 235 19.88 -15.02 5.88
N GLU A 236 20.72 -14.06 6.31
CA GLU A 236 21.92 -14.35 7.11
C GLU A 236 21.60 -15.03 8.45
N MET A 237 20.60 -14.51 9.15
CA MET A 237 20.17 -15.05 10.47
C MET A 237 19.46 -16.39 10.34
N ASN A 238 18.79 -16.63 9.25
CA ASN A 238 17.97 -17.81 8.95
C ASN A 238 17.07 -18.26 10.13
N PRO A 239 16.22 -17.38 10.68
CA PRO A 239 15.42 -17.68 11.87
C PRO A 239 14.39 -18.79 11.64
N LEU A 240 14.05 -19.05 10.37
CA LEU A 240 13.11 -20.09 9.96
C LEU A 240 13.78 -21.45 9.79
N LYS A 241 15.11 -21.51 9.87
CA LYS A 241 15.92 -22.73 9.63
C LYS A 241 15.64 -23.36 8.26
N ILE A 242 15.52 -22.51 7.24
CA ILE A 242 15.35 -22.94 5.85
C ILE A 242 16.65 -23.61 5.38
N LYS A 243 16.55 -24.66 4.56
CA LYS A 243 17.70 -25.35 4.00
C LYS A 243 18.48 -24.44 3.05
N ASP A 244 19.81 -24.52 3.09
CA ASP A 244 20.71 -23.70 2.27
C ASP A 244 20.42 -23.75 0.77
N GLU A 245 19.99 -24.88 0.27
CA GLU A 245 19.61 -25.03 -1.14
C GLU A 245 18.42 -24.12 -1.50
N LEU A 246 17.38 -24.05 -0.64
CA LEU A 246 16.24 -23.16 -0.85
C LEU A 246 16.63 -21.69 -0.72
N ILE A 247 17.53 -21.38 0.22
CA ILE A 247 18.00 -20.00 0.42
C ILE A 247 18.81 -19.53 -0.79
N ASN A 248 19.78 -20.31 -1.21
CA ASN A 248 20.78 -19.86 -2.18
C ASN A 248 20.35 -20.10 -3.63
N LYS A 249 19.77 -21.26 -3.97
CA LYS A 249 19.33 -21.55 -5.35
C LYS A 249 17.96 -20.98 -5.66
N HIS A 250 17.00 -21.09 -4.73
CA HIS A 250 15.61 -20.67 -4.93
C HIS A 250 15.31 -19.26 -4.38
N ARG A 251 16.29 -18.62 -3.73
CA ARG A 251 16.18 -17.28 -3.16
C ARG A 251 14.92 -17.14 -2.28
N PHE A 252 14.66 -18.12 -1.41
CA PHE A 252 13.41 -18.29 -0.67
C PHE A 252 12.91 -16.99 -0.02
N TYR A 253 13.74 -16.33 0.80
CA TYR A 253 13.34 -15.14 1.54
C TYR A 253 12.96 -13.98 0.61
N GLU A 254 13.77 -13.73 -0.41
CA GLU A 254 13.49 -12.70 -1.40
C GLU A 254 12.24 -13.01 -2.23
N PHE A 255 12.10 -14.27 -2.68
CA PHE A 255 10.95 -14.71 -3.47
C PHE A 255 9.64 -14.52 -2.68
N LYS A 256 9.58 -14.95 -1.41
CA LYS A 256 8.38 -14.82 -0.59
C LYS A 256 8.04 -13.36 -0.27
N MET A 257 9.05 -12.53 -0.03
CA MET A 257 8.85 -11.10 0.16
C MET A 257 8.31 -10.43 -1.10
N LYS A 258 8.85 -10.74 -2.28
CA LYS A 258 8.35 -10.22 -3.56
C LYS A 258 6.91 -10.64 -3.83
N GLN A 259 6.53 -11.88 -3.54
CA GLN A 259 5.14 -12.34 -3.64
C GLN A 259 4.20 -11.53 -2.74
N PHE A 260 4.60 -11.30 -1.49
CA PHE A 260 3.81 -10.52 -0.55
C PHE A 260 3.64 -9.06 -0.99
N LEU A 261 4.72 -8.39 -1.38
CA LEU A 261 4.68 -7.01 -1.86
C LEU A 261 3.81 -6.86 -3.10
N LEU A 262 3.90 -7.81 -4.02
CA LEU A 262 3.05 -7.85 -5.21
C LEU A 262 1.57 -8.04 -4.84
N ALA A 263 1.28 -8.95 -3.91
CA ALA A 263 -0.08 -9.16 -3.41
C ALA A 263 -0.66 -7.89 -2.77
N LEU A 264 0.13 -7.15 -1.98
CA LEU A 264 -0.27 -5.85 -1.42
C LEU A 264 -0.57 -4.81 -2.49
N ALA A 265 0.32 -4.70 -3.49
CA ALA A 265 0.14 -3.76 -4.61
C ALA A 265 -1.09 -4.10 -5.46
N LEU A 266 -1.44 -5.37 -5.55
CA LEU A 266 -2.62 -5.88 -6.24
C LEU A 266 -3.85 -6.03 -5.34
N GLY A 267 -3.91 -5.32 -4.20
CA GLY A 267 -5.11 -5.14 -3.41
C GLY A 267 -5.28 -6.01 -2.16
N MET A 268 -4.28 -6.82 -1.77
CA MET A 268 -4.33 -7.51 -0.48
C MET A 268 -4.45 -6.51 0.67
N ARG A 269 -5.38 -6.75 1.58
CA ARG A 269 -5.59 -5.97 2.82
C ARG A 269 -5.64 -6.87 4.03
N PRO A 270 -5.22 -6.39 5.22
CA PRO A 270 -5.31 -7.19 6.44
C PRO A 270 -6.75 -7.61 6.79
N ALA A 271 -7.70 -6.71 6.69
CA ALA A 271 -9.09 -6.96 7.11
C ALA A 271 -10.00 -7.61 6.05
N LYS A 272 -9.49 -7.88 4.84
CA LYS A 272 -10.27 -8.45 3.73
C LYS A 272 -9.64 -9.74 3.22
N ILE A 273 -10.47 -10.77 3.00
CA ILE A 273 -10.01 -12.03 2.41
C ILE A 273 -9.38 -11.75 1.05
N TYR A 274 -8.18 -12.29 0.85
CA TYR A 274 -7.43 -12.18 -0.39
C TYR A 274 -7.26 -13.58 -1.00
N ASN A 275 -7.80 -13.79 -2.20
CA ASN A 275 -7.69 -15.03 -2.96
C ASN A 275 -6.81 -14.89 -4.22
N GLY A 276 -6.30 -13.69 -4.48
CA GLY A 276 -5.41 -13.40 -5.60
C GLY A 276 -6.10 -13.24 -6.97
N THR A 277 -7.38 -13.62 -7.10
CA THR A 277 -8.09 -13.63 -8.38
C THR A 277 -9.10 -12.49 -8.53
N ASP A 278 -9.71 -12.04 -7.43
CA ASP A 278 -10.83 -11.09 -7.44
C ASP A 278 -10.42 -9.64 -7.15
N SER A 279 -9.13 -9.33 -7.32
CA SER A 279 -8.69 -7.96 -7.16
C SER A 279 -9.01 -7.14 -8.41
N ALA A 280 -9.75 -6.06 -8.25
CA ALA A 280 -9.98 -5.08 -9.29
C ALA A 280 -8.70 -4.31 -9.65
N VAL A 281 -7.72 -4.28 -8.74
CA VAL A 281 -6.42 -3.62 -8.95
C VAL A 281 -5.50 -4.51 -9.75
N GLU A 282 -5.13 -4.05 -10.93
CA GLU A 282 -4.20 -4.75 -11.83
C GLU A 282 -2.82 -4.12 -11.92
N GLY A 283 -2.67 -2.90 -11.38
CA GLY A 283 -1.40 -2.21 -11.40
C GLY A 283 -1.39 -0.91 -10.61
N ILE A 284 -0.24 -0.24 -10.66
CA ILE A 284 -0.05 1.08 -10.06
C ILE A 284 0.47 2.08 -11.10
N PHE A 285 -0.04 3.29 -11.03
CA PHE A 285 0.61 4.46 -11.63
C PHE A 285 1.42 5.17 -10.55
N LEU A 286 2.66 5.42 -10.85
CA LEU A 286 3.59 6.05 -9.92
C LEU A 286 4.13 7.33 -10.54
N THR A 287 3.89 8.46 -9.87
CA THR A 287 4.51 9.74 -10.22
C THR A 287 5.77 9.94 -9.39
N ASP A 288 6.89 10.21 -10.06
CA ASP A 288 8.15 10.55 -9.38
C ASP A 288 8.29 12.07 -9.15
N GLY A 289 9.39 12.46 -8.45
CA GLY A 289 9.69 13.86 -8.18
C GLY A 289 9.97 14.72 -9.42
N ASN A 290 10.16 14.13 -10.59
CA ASN A 290 10.39 14.82 -11.87
C ASN A 290 9.12 14.92 -12.73
N GLY A 291 7.98 14.43 -12.21
CA GLY A 291 6.72 14.39 -12.95
C GLY A 291 6.65 13.24 -13.96
N GLN A 292 7.63 12.31 -13.94
CA GLN A 292 7.56 11.13 -14.77
C GLN A 292 6.51 10.17 -14.22
N ILE A 293 5.68 9.65 -15.11
CA ILE A 293 4.67 8.66 -14.78
C ILE A 293 5.18 7.28 -15.19
N LEU A 294 5.29 6.38 -14.21
CA LEU A 294 5.64 4.99 -14.41
C LEU A 294 4.41 4.13 -14.16
N CYS A 295 4.15 3.17 -15.04
CA CYS A 295 3.09 2.20 -14.88
C CYS A 295 3.68 0.81 -14.64
N TYR A 296 3.29 0.18 -13.51
CA TYR A 296 3.60 -1.20 -13.20
C TYR A 296 2.29 -2.00 -13.22
N HIS A 297 2.27 -3.07 -13.98
CA HIS A 297 1.07 -3.87 -14.23
C HIS A 297 1.32 -5.36 -13.97
N LYS A 298 0.28 -6.09 -13.56
CA LYS A 298 0.34 -7.54 -13.26
C LYS A 298 0.77 -8.42 -14.44
N SER A 299 0.68 -7.92 -15.69
CA SER A 299 1.17 -8.64 -16.88
C SER A 299 2.70 -8.80 -16.92
N ARG A 300 3.44 -8.00 -16.14
CA ARG A 300 4.88 -8.13 -15.95
C ARG A 300 5.23 -8.29 -14.46
N PRO A 301 4.79 -9.37 -13.83
CA PRO A 301 4.82 -9.52 -12.37
C PRO A 301 6.24 -9.48 -11.81
N GLN A 302 7.24 -10.00 -12.55
CA GLN A 302 8.64 -9.99 -12.12
C GLN A 302 9.18 -8.57 -12.01
N VAL A 303 8.99 -7.75 -13.05
CA VAL A 303 9.44 -6.35 -13.07
C VAL A 303 8.76 -5.55 -11.98
N PHE A 304 7.47 -5.79 -11.77
CA PHE A 304 6.69 -5.12 -10.74
C PHE A 304 7.16 -5.52 -9.33
N ALA A 305 7.35 -6.81 -9.09
CA ALA A 305 7.84 -7.31 -7.80
C ALA A 305 9.26 -6.83 -7.50
N ASP A 306 10.15 -6.79 -8.50
CA ASP A 306 11.52 -6.29 -8.36
C ASP A 306 11.52 -4.79 -8.01
N PHE A 307 10.67 -4.01 -8.67
CA PHE A 307 10.49 -2.59 -8.33
C PHE A 307 10.04 -2.42 -6.89
N LEU A 308 8.99 -3.12 -6.46
CA LEU A 308 8.48 -3.03 -5.09
C LEU A 308 9.55 -3.44 -4.07
N TYR A 309 10.24 -4.53 -4.31
CA TYR A 309 11.28 -5.04 -3.42
C TYR A 309 12.41 -4.02 -3.17
N GLN A 310 12.83 -3.30 -4.21
CA GLN A 310 13.88 -2.29 -4.13
C GLN A 310 13.39 -0.93 -3.60
N ASN A 311 12.09 -0.66 -3.67
CA ASN A 311 11.55 0.67 -3.39
C ASN A 311 10.52 0.70 -2.25
N THR A 312 10.50 -0.32 -1.38
CA THR A 312 9.65 -0.33 -0.19
C THR A 312 10.46 -0.39 1.09
N ARG A 313 9.82 0.07 2.17
CA ARG A 313 10.37 0.04 3.52
C ARG A 313 9.29 -0.32 4.54
N LEU A 314 9.69 -0.90 5.68
CA LEU A 314 8.87 -0.94 6.86
C LEU A 314 8.80 0.46 7.49
N GLU A 315 7.65 0.80 8.03
CA GLU A 315 7.39 2.05 8.74
C GLU A 315 6.89 1.75 10.16
N LYS A 316 7.13 2.66 11.08
CA LYS A 316 6.54 2.58 12.41
C LYS A 316 5.09 3.07 12.34
N GLY A 317 4.17 2.31 12.92
CA GLY A 317 2.80 2.74 13.14
C GLY A 317 2.68 3.71 14.32
N ALA A 318 1.49 4.20 14.59
CA ALA A 318 1.19 4.99 15.77
C ALA A 318 0.88 4.04 16.95
N VAL A 319 1.80 3.93 17.92
CA VAL A 319 1.78 2.92 18.99
C VAL A 319 0.43 2.86 19.71
N GLU A 320 -0.08 4.00 20.18
CA GLU A 320 -1.34 4.09 20.89
C GLU A 320 -2.57 3.82 20.00
N LYS A 321 -2.58 4.34 18.78
CA LYS A 321 -3.68 4.17 17.82
C LYS A 321 -3.77 2.70 17.36
N ASP A 322 -2.62 2.12 17.02
CA ASP A 322 -2.55 0.78 16.41
C ASP A 322 -2.43 -0.33 17.47
N LYS A 323 -2.35 0.06 18.77
CA LYS A 323 -2.31 -0.85 19.93
C LYS A 323 -1.25 -1.93 19.80
N TYR A 324 0.01 -1.52 19.71
CA TYR A 324 1.17 -2.40 19.68
C TYR A 324 2.32 -1.86 20.54
N GLY A 325 3.37 -2.63 20.71
CA GLY A 325 4.53 -2.23 21.51
C GLY A 325 4.34 -2.35 23.02
N PHE A 326 3.29 -3.03 23.48
CA PHE A 326 2.98 -3.27 24.89
C PHE A 326 2.81 -4.77 25.16
N LEU A 327 3.04 -5.17 26.43
CA LEU A 327 2.66 -6.49 26.92
C LEU A 327 1.17 -6.47 27.31
N GLU A 328 0.38 -7.31 26.68
CA GLU A 328 -1.04 -7.51 26.96
C GLU A 328 -1.30 -8.98 27.35
N ARG A 329 -2.26 -9.21 28.25
CA ARG A 329 -2.60 -10.55 28.69
C ARG A 329 -3.82 -11.08 27.95
N GLU A 330 -3.64 -12.21 27.26
CA GLU A 330 -4.72 -12.92 26.60
C GLU A 330 -4.70 -14.39 27.08
N ASN A 331 -5.82 -14.90 27.58
CA ASN A 331 -5.95 -16.28 28.07
C ASN A 331 -4.85 -16.73 29.05
N GLY A 332 -4.40 -15.83 29.92
CA GLY A 332 -3.37 -16.12 30.92
C GLY A 332 -1.93 -15.99 30.44
N VAL A 333 -1.70 -15.75 29.16
CA VAL A 333 -0.38 -15.59 28.53
C VAL A 333 -0.13 -14.11 28.20
N TRP A 334 1.12 -13.66 28.33
CA TRP A 334 1.52 -12.31 27.95
C TRP A 334 2.00 -12.29 26.50
N TYR A 335 1.46 -11.39 25.72
CA TYR A 335 1.83 -11.14 24.33
C TYR A 335 2.34 -9.73 24.14
N PHE A 336 3.42 -9.58 23.38
CA PHE A 336 3.91 -8.31 22.90
C PHE A 336 3.54 -8.20 21.41
N LYS A 337 2.86 -7.12 21.03
CA LYS A 337 2.41 -6.94 19.63
C LYS A 337 3.39 -6.07 18.88
N LEU A 338 3.64 -6.40 17.62
CA LEU A 338 4.37 -5.58 16.64
C LEU A 338 3.46 -5.26 15.47
N ASN A 339 3.47 -4.01 15.00
CA ASN A 339 2.63 -3.58 13.89
C ASN A 339 3.39 -3.64 12.55
N VAL A 340 2.71 -4.08 11.50
CA VAL A 340 3.24 -4.11 10.14
C VAL A 340 2.69 -2.93 9.36
N LYS A 341 3.58 -2.02 8.98
CA LYS A 341 3.29 -0.92 8.05
C LYS A 341 4.37 -0.87 6.98
N ILE A 342 3.96 -0.78 5.73
CA ILE A 342 4.87 -0.76 4.58
C ILE A 342 4.53 0.44 3.71
N GLY A 343 5.54 1.23 3.37
CA GLY A 343 5.43 2.36 2.47
C GLY A 343 6.45 2.31 1.33
N LEU A 344 6.19 3.09 0.28
CA LEU A 344 7.16 3.33 -0.77
C LEU A 344 8.26 4.27 -0.29
N VAL A 345 9.50 4.00 -0.69
CA VAL A 345 10.64 4.89 -0.41
C VAL A 345 10.48 6.17 -1.23
N LYS A 346 10.67 7.31 -0.57
CA LYS A 346 10.76 8.61 -1.25
C LYS A 346 12.02 8.67 -2.12
N ARG A 347 11.92 9.35 -3.21
CA ARG A 347 13.05 9.78 -4.03
C ARG A 347 12.99 11.28 -4.26
#